data_3375134813df4562abf35b2eb6ad560b
#
_entry.id   3375134813df4562abf35b2eb6ad560b
#
_cell.length_a   1.000
_cell.length_b   1.000
_cell.length_c   1.000
_cell.angle_alpha   90.00
_cell.angle_beta   90.00
_cell.angle_gamma   90.00
#
_symmetry.space_group_name_H-M   'P 1'
#
loop_
_entity.id
_entity.type
_entity.pdbx_description
1 polymer ?
#
loop_
_entity_poly.entity_id
_entity_poly.type
_entity_poly.pdbx_seq_one_letter_code
_entity_poly.pdbx_strand_id
1 'polypeptide(L)'
;SAGKGFRTANVLAENNFLLSSSRKMYIADNLDQEEAWNTGLNLSFYIPLFGKELSLSGEWYYTDFLKQIVVDMDSDPHAVRFYNLDGRSYSNSFQVEASYPFFRGFTLTAAYRYTDAKTDYRNEEGVAHRLKKPLVSDYKGLLTASYQTPLKKWQFDLTGQFNGGGRMPTPDASNPLWEPNFKAYTVVNAQITKYFR
;
A
#
# COMPACT_ATOMS: atom_id res chain seq x y z
N SER A 1 10.24 5.80 16.48
CA SER A 1 9.09 6.71 16.66
C SER A 1 7.89 5.95 17.20
N ALA A 2 7.08 6.61 18.02
CA ALA A 2 5.77 6.12 18.45
C ALA A 2 4.85 7.33 18.63
N GLY A 3 3.59 7.20 18.26
CA GLY A 3 2.64 8.31 18.38
C GLY A 3 1.21 7.86 18.15
N LYS A 4 0.28 8.64 18.69
CA LYS A 4 -1.15 8.49 18.48
C LYS A 4 -1.62 9.55 17.50
N GLY A 5 -2.31 9.11 16.45
CA GLY A 5 -2.86 9.96 15.40
C GLY A 5 -4.38 9.95 15.40
N PHE A 6 -4.95 11.05 14.91
CA PHE A 6 -6.39 11.22 14.74
C PHE A 6 -6.66 11.73 13.34
N ARG A 7 -7.74 11.25 12.73
CA ARG A 7 -8.15 11.68 11.39
C ARG A 7 -9.67 11.72 11.29
N THR A 8 -10.21 12.80 10.74
CA THR A 8 -11.59 12.83 10.30
C THR A 8 -11.64 12.33 8.86
N ALA A 9 -12.26 11.17 8.65
CA ALA A 9 -12.37 10.58 7.34
C ALA A 9 -13.41 11.30 6.49
N ASN A 10 -13.08 11.55 5.22
CA ASN A 10 -14.09 11.94 4.22
C ASN A 10 -14.41 10.69 3.38
N VAL A 11 -15.45 9.99 3.81
CA VAL A 11 -15.80 8.66 3.29
C VAL A 11 -15.98 8.65 1.77
N LEU A 12 -16.64 9.67 1.21
CA LEU A 12 -16.89 9.74 -0.23
C LEU A 12 -15.65 10.14 -1.02
N ALA A 13 -14.88 11.13 -0.56
CA ALA A 13 -13.69 11.58 -1.26
C ALA A 13 -12.60 10.51 -1.27
N GLU A 14 -12.43 9.77 -0.18
CA GLU A 14 -11.42 8.72 -0.05
C GLU A 14 -11.79 7.44 -0.83
N ASN A 15 -13.07 7.24 -1.10
CA ASN A 15 -13.59 6.06 -1.78
C ASN A 15 -14.32 6.41 -3.09
N ASN A 16 -13.88 7.46 -3.79
CA ASN A 16 -14.51 7.96 -5.00
C ASN A 16 -14.61 6.92 -6.13
N PHE A 17 -13.71 5.93 -6.18
CA PHE A 17 -13.77 4.81 -7.12
C PHE A 17 -15.04 3.96 -6.98
N LEU A 18 -15.67 3.97 -5.81
CA LEU A 18 -16.94 3.27 -5.57
C LEU A 18 -18.13 3.96 -6.24
N LEU A 19 -18.03 5.27 -6.52
CA LEU A 19 -19.09 6.01 -7.22
C LEU A 19 -19.36 5.47 -8.63
N SER A 20 -18.34 4.94 -9.29
CA SER A 20 -18.45 4.33 -10.62
C SER A 20 -18.91 2.86 -10.59
N SER A 21 -19.03 2.24 -9.41
CA SER A 21 -19.34 0.81 -9.27
C SER A 21 -20.83 0.47 -9.38
N SER A 22 -21.71 1.49 -9.46
CA SER A 22 -23.17 1.35 -9.42
C SER A 22 -23.74 0.68 -8.15
N ARG A 23 -22.92 0.52 -7.12
CA ARG A 23 -23.33 -0.02 -5.83
C ARG A 23 -24.03 1.05 -4.98
N LYS A 24 -25.05 0.68 -4.23
CA LYS A 24 -25.65 1.54 -3.22
C LYS A 24 -24.66 1.77 -2.07
N MET A 25 -24.58 2.99 -1.57
CA MET A 25 -23.75 3.34 -0.43
C MET A 25 -24.60 3.54 0.80
N TYR A 26 -24.30 2.80 1.86
CA TYR A 26 -24.92 2.95 3.17
C TYR A 26 -23.86 3.48 4.14
N ILE A 27 -24.05 4.72 4.55
CA ILE A 27 -23.15 5.42 5.47
C ILE A 27 -23.88 5.53 6.81
N ALA A 28 -23.27 4.99 7.88
CA ALA A 28 -23.83 5.13 9.22
C ALA A 28 -23.80 6.59 9.67
N ASP A 29 -24.89 7.04 10.31
CA ASP A 29 -25.06 8.44 10.75
C ASP A 29 -24.08 8.85 11.86
N ASN A 30 -23.55 7.88 12.60
CA ASN A 30 -22.70 8.07 13.77
C ASN A 30 -21.24 7.69 13.54
N LEU A 31 -20.67 8.04 12.38
CA LEU A 31 -19.27 7.75 12.11
C LEU A 31 -18.35 8.55 13.04
N ASP A 32 -17.47 7.84 13.71
CA ASP A 32 -16.47 8.40 14.62
C ASP A 32 -15.26 8.97 13.87
N GLN A 33 -14.48 9.81 14.56
CA GLN A 33 -13.14 10.16 14.13
C GLN A 33 -12.24 8.93 14.22
N GLU A 34 -11.43 8.69 13.19
CA GLU A 34 -10.45 7.61 13.21
C GLU A 34 -9.29 7.92 14.17
N GLU A 35 -8.82 6.89 14.85
CA GLU A 35 -7.81 6.99 15.89
C GLU A 35 -6.90 5.76 15.85
N ALA A 36 -5.59 5.98 15.81
CA ALA A 36 -4.62 4.88 15.74
C ALA A 36 -3.34 5.19 16.53
N TRP A 37 -2.75 4.15 17.10
CA TRP A 37 -1.35 4.15 17.52
C TRP A 37 -0.48 3.72 16.34
N ASN A 38 0.59 4.47 16.12
CA ASN A 38 1.62 4.12 15.15
C ASN A 38 2.98 4.01 15.86
N THR A 39 3.68 2.90 15.61
CA THR A 39 5.05 2.67 16.09
C THR A 39 5.91 2.31 14.90
N GLY A 40 7.09 2.92 14.80
CA GLY A 40 7.99 2.67 13.68
C GLY A 40 9.46 2.76 14.04
N LEU A 41 10.23 2.00 13.31
CA LEU A 41 11.70 1.99 13.33
C LEU A 41 12.21 2.23 11.92
N ASN A 42 13.18 3.14 11.79
CA ASN A 42 13.93 3.38 10.57
C ASN A 42 15.42 3.24 10.86
N LEU A 43 16.13 2.51 10.00
CA LEU A 43 17.58 2.34 10.06
C LEU A 43 18.15 2.63 8.69
N SER A 44 19.23 3.42 8.64
CA SER A 44 19.96 3.73 7.41
C SER A 44 21.44 3.48 7.60
N PHE A 45 22.06 2.83 6.62
CA PHE A 45 23.47 2.51 6.60
C PHE A 45 24.09 2.99 5.30
N TYR A 46 25.31 3.50 5.39
CA TYR A 46 26.13 3.90 4.27
C TYR A 46 27.40 3.07 4.31
N ILE A 47 27.53 2.12 3.39
CA ILE A 47 28.58 1.11 3.43
C ILE A 47 29.55 1.38 2.28
N PRO A 48 30.83 1.72 2.55
CA PRO A 48 31.82 1.84 1.50
C PRO A 48 32.08 0.47 0.86
N LEU A 49 31.83 0.38 -0.45
CA LEU A 49 31.96 -0.85 -1.22
C LEU A 49 32.59 -0.52 -2.58
N PHE A 50 33.75 -1.17 -2.90
CA PHE A 50 34.48 -0.96 -4.16
C PHE A 50 34.74 0.52 -4.53
N GLY A 51 35.09 1.33 -3.54
CA GLY A 51 35.40 2.76 -3.74
C GLY A 51 34.15 3.65 -3.96
N LYS A 52 32.97 3.14 -3.72
CA LYS A 52 31.69 3.84 -3.76
C LYS A 52 30.88 3.56 -2.51
N GLU A 53 29.75 4.18 -2.35
CA GLU A 53 28.91 4.03 -1.18
C GLU A 53 27.61 3.30 -1.55
N LEU A 54 27.34 2.19 -0.88
CA LEU A 54 26.06 1.51 -0.87
C LEU A 54 25.18 2.16 0.20
N SER A 55 24.08 2.75 -0.22
CA SER A 55 23.02 3.20 0.70
C SER A 55 22.05 2.04 0.91
N LEU A 56 21.81 1.70 2.17
CA LEU A 56 20.86 0.67 2.59
C LEU A 56 19.94 1.27 3.66
N SER A 57 18.63 1.18 3.45
CA SER A 57 17.65 1.57 4.47
C SER A 57 16.65 0.45 4.74
N GLY A 58 16.23 0.37 5.99
CA GLY A 58 15.19 -0.54 6.45
C GLY A 58 14.18 0.19 7.31
N GLU A 59 12.91 -0.06 7.09
CA GLU A 59 11.81 0.56 7.80
C GLU A 59 10.83 -0.52 8.27
N TRP A 60 10.34 -0.35 9.47
CA TRP A 60 9.25 -1.15 10.00
C TRP A 60 8.24 -0.23 10.66
N TYR A 61 6.96 -0.44 10.36
CA TYR A 61 5.85 0.28 10.96
C TYR A 61 4.74 -0.68 11.36
N TYR A 62 4.25 -0.47 12.57
CA TYR A 62 3.06 -1.12 13.10
C TYR A 62 2.02 -0.06 13.46
N THR A 63 0.82 -0.20 12.92
CA THR A 63 -0.32 0.67 13.21
C THR A 63 -1.43 -0.18 13.80
N ASP A 64 -1.91 0.20 14.98
CA ASP A 64 -3.06 -0.39 15.65
C ASP A 64 -4.20 0.62 15.65
N PHE A 65 -5.30 0.29 15.00
CA PHE A 65 -6.45 1.18 14.87
C PHE A 65 -7.38 0.99 16.06
N LEU A 66 -7.50 2.02 16.89
CA LEU A 66 -8.44 2.06 18.01
C LEU A 66 -9.85 2.36 17.53
N LYS A 67 -9.98 3.26 16.55
CA LYS A 67 -11.21 3.62 15.84
C LYS A 67 -10.91 3.73 14.36
N GLN A 68 -11.70 3.08 13.54
CA GLN A 68 -11.56 3.07 12.09
C GLN A 68 -12.94 2.97 11.44
N ILE A 69 -13.11 3.64 10.32
CA ILE A 69 -14.27 3.44 9.46
C ILE A 69 -14.00 2.23 8.57
N VAL A 70 -14.82 1.21 8.72
CA VAL A 70 -14.78 0.01 7.90
C VAL A 70 -15.53 0.28 6.60
N VAL A 71 -14.87 -0.03 5.47
CA VAL A 71 -15.46 -0.02 4.14
C VAL A 71 -15.77 -1.46 3.77
N ASP A 72 -16.99 -1.88 3.98
CA ASP A 72 -17.41 -3.25 3.74
C ASP A 72 -17.98 -3.40 2.33
N MET A 73 -17.26 -4.14 1.52
CA MET A 73 -17.60 -4.51 0.15
C MET A 73 -17.90 -6.02 0.01
N ASP A 74 -17.86 -6.75 1.12
CA ASP A 74 -17.99 -8.20 1.15
C ASP A 74 -19.39 -8.68 1.53
N SER A 75 -20.15 -7.88 2.31
CA SER A 75 -21.47 -8.29 2.81
C SER A 75 -22.56 -8.31 1.75
N ASP A 76 -22.46 -7.50 0.69
CA ASP A 76 -23.53 -7.35 -0.30
C ASP A 76 -22.94 -7.06 -1.69
N PRO A 77 -23.32 -7.81 -2.74
CA PRO A 77 -22.84 -7.58 -4.11
C PRO A 77 -23.30 -6.23 -4.69
N HIS A 78 -24.42 -5.70 -4.21
CA HIS A 78 -25.05 -4.47 -4.74
C HIS A 78 -24.85 -3.24 -3.85
N ALA A 79 -24.17 -3.41 -2.71
CA ALA A 79 -23.97 -2.33 -1.75
C ALA A 79 -22.54 -2.25 -1.21
N VAL A 80 -22.20 -1.08 -0.69
CA VAL A 80 -21.01 -0.83 0.14
C VAL A 80 -21.49 -0.20 1.44
N ARG A 81 -21.02 -0.73 2.56
CA ARG A 81 -21.41 -0.24 3.89
C ARG A 81 -20.22 0.41 4.58
N PHE A 82 -20.49 1.57 5.19
CA PHE A 82 -19.51 2.32 5.97
C PHE A 82 -19.99 2.38 7.41
N TYR A 83 -19.21 1.81 8.33
CA TYR A 83 -19.53 1.76 9.74
C TYR A 83 -18.29 1.82 10.62
N ASN A 84 -18.49 2.14 11.90
CA ASN A 84 -17.39 2.15 12.85
C ASN A 84 -16.89 0.74 13.14
N LEU A 85 -15.57 0.57 13.19
CA LEU A 85 -14.93 -0.68 13.57
C LEU A 85 -15.44 -1.14 14.94
N ASP A 86 -15.89 -2.38 14.97
CA ASP A 86 -16.17 -3.10 16.22
C ASP A 86 -15.35 -4.40 16.19
N GLY A 87 -14.20 -4.35 16.81
CA GLY A 87 -13.19 -5.40 16.77
C GLY A 87 -11.80 -4.82 16.63
N ARG A 88 -10.92 -5.52 15.95
CA ARG A 88 -9.52 -5.17 15.79
C ARG A 88 -9.16 -4.90 14.34
N SER A 89 -8.37 -3.86 14.13
CA SER A 89 -7.73 -3.58 12.84
C SER A 89 -6.28 -3.18 13.06
N TYR A 90 -5.39 -3.71 12.24
CA TYR A 90 -3.98 -3.36 12.29
C TYR A 90 -3.33 -3.39 10.91
N SER A 91 -2.21 -2.71 10.80
CA SER A 91 -1.30 -2.79 9.66
C SER A 91 0.12 -2.98 10.14
N ASN A 92 0.79 -3.99 9.64
CA ASN A 92 2.21 -4.26 9.87
C ASN A 92 2.93 -4.18 8.52
N SER A 93 3.89 -3.26 8.37
CA SER A 93 4.63 -3.10 7.14
C SER A 93 6.14 -3.09 7.39
N PHE A 94 6.85 -3.74 6.50
CA PHE A 94 8.31 -3.78 6.47
C PHE A 94 8.77 -3.36 5.07
N GLN A 95 9.77 -2.49 4.99
CA GLN A 95 10.37 -2.05 3.75
C GLN A 95 11.89 -2.07 3.87
N VAL A 96 12.55 -2.49 2.80
CA VAL A 96 13.99 -2.37 2.63
C VAL A 96 14.28 -1.74 1.28
N GLU A 97 15.28 -0.87 1.23
CA GLU A 97 15.76 -0.24 0.01
C GLU A 97 17.29 -0.27 -0.02
N ALA A 98 17.84 -0.56 -1.19
CA ALA A 98 19.27 -0.52 -1.46
C ALA A 98 19.52 0.30 -2.73
N SER A 99 20.48 1.23 -2.68
CA SER A 99 20.89 2.04 -3.84
C SER A 99 22.40 2.04 -3.98
N TYR A 100 22.91 1.70 -5.18
CA TYR A 100 24.32 1.61 -5.45
C TYR A 100 24.71 2.25 -6.79
N PRO A 101 25.69 3.17 -6.81
CA PRO A 101 26.22 3.77 -8.03
C PRO A 101 27.28 2.86 -8.67
N PHE A 102 26.88 1.97 -9.60
CA PHE A 102 27.77 0.98 -10.22
C PHE A 102 28.94 1.60 -10.99
N PHE A 103 28.68 2.66 -11.75
CA PHE A 103 29.69 3.42 -12.48
C PHE A 103 29.26 4.88 -12.63
N ARG A 104 30.13 5.71 -13.19
CA ARG A 104 29.87 7.15 -13.30
C ARG A 104 28.58 7.43 -14.08
N GLY A 105 27.62 8.05 -13.39
CA GLY A 105 26.33 8.39 -13.94
C GLY A 105 25.27 7.28 -13.88
N PHE A 106 25.63 6.04 -13.51
CA PHE A 106 24.67 4.94 -13.40
C PHE A 106 24.45 4.50 -11.96
N THR A 107 23.18 4.53 -11.54
CA THR A 107 22.75 4.09 -10.22
C THR A 107 21.64 3.04 -10.39
N LEU A 108 21.71 1.98 -9.61
CA LEU A 108 20.67 1.00 -9.48
C LEU A 108 20.08 1.08 -8.08
N THR A 109 18.76 1.19 -8.00
CA THR A 109 17.99 1.19 -6.76
C THR A 109 17.01 0.04 -6.78
N ALA A 110 17.02 -0.76 -5.71
CA ALA A 110 16.07 -1.84 -5.49
C ALA A 110 15.35 -1.61 -4.17
N ALA A 111 14.03 -1.76 -4.15
CA ALA A 111 13.25 -1.70 -2.94
C ALA A 111 12.24 -2.85 -2.87
N TYR A 112 11.96 -3.30 -1.67
CA TYR A 112 10.95 -4.31 -1.38
C TYR A 112 10.12 -3.90 -0.17
N ARG A 113 8.79 -3.99 -0.29
CA ARG A 113 7.85 -3.77 0.81
C ARG A 113 6.95 -4.98 0.97
N TYR A 114 6.77 -5.40 2.20
CA TYR A 114 5.75 -6.35 2.63
C TYR A 114 4.72 -5.65 3.51
N THR A 115 3.43 -5.98 3.36
CA THR A 115 2.36 -5.39 4.17
C THR A 115 1.38 -6.48 4.59
N ASP A 116 1.13 -6.60 5.89
CA ASP A 116 0.05 -7.42 6.47
C ASP A 116 -0.94 -6.49 7.17
N ALA A 117 -2.06 -6.19 6.50
CA ALA A 117 -3.13 -5.35 7.02
C ALA A 117 -4.42 -6.17 7.12
N LYS A 118 -4.97 -6.25 8.32
CA LYS A 118 -6.18 -7.03 8.62
C LYS A 118 -7.16 -6.19 9.42
N THR A 119 -8.44 -6.41 9.13
CA THR A 119 -9.56 -5.72 9.77
C THR A 119 -10.64 -6.75 10.09
N ASP A 120 -11.30 -6.59 11.21
CA ASP A 120 -12.48 -7.37 11.58
C ASP A 120 -13.69 -6.80 10.83
N TYR A 121 -14.29 -7.62 9.96
CA TYR A 121 -15.52 -7.32 9.23
C TYR A 121 -16.67 -8.08 9.88
N ARG A 122 -17.87 -7.50 9.87
CA ARG A 122 -19.09 -8.18 10.34
C ARG A 122 -19.78 -8.87 9.18
N ASN A 123 -20.19 -10.12 9.38
CA ASN A 123 -21.12 -10.78 8.47
C ASN A 123 -22.58 -10.34 8.78
N GLU A 124 -23.54 -10.84 8.00
CA GLU A 124 -24.98 -10.57 8.20
C GLU A 124 -25.51 -11.00 9.56
N GLU A 125 -24.86 -12.00 10.18
CA GLU A 125 -25.18 -12.51 11.52
C GLU A 125 -24.51 -11.69 12.64
N GLY A 126 -23.72 -10.66 12.31
CA GLY A 126 -23.00 -9.84 13.27
C GLY A 126 -21.72 -10.46 13.81
N VAL A 127 -21.30 -11.61 13.29
CA VAL A 127 -20.06 -12.29 13.69
C VAL A 127 -18.87 -11.62 13.02
N ALA A 128 -17.85 -11.25 13.81
CA ALA A 128 -16.64 -10.63 13.29
C ALA A 128 -15.71 -11.67 12.65
N HIS A 129 -15.29 -11.42 11.42
CA HIS A 129 -14.28 -12.19 10.71
C HIS A 129 -13.08 -11.32 10.38
N ARG A 130 -11.88 -11.76 10.80
CA ARG A 130 -10.63 -11.06 10.49
C ARG A 130 -10.16 -11.39 9.09
N LEU A 131 -10.24 -10.42 8.19
CA LEU A 131 -9.84 -10.56 6.80
C LEU A 131 -8.73 -9.57 6.46
N LYS A 132 -7.90 -9.91 5.47
CA LYS A 132 -6.97 -8.96 4.86
C LYS A 132 -7.75 -7.81 4.22
N LYS A 133 -7.20 -6.60 4.28
CA LYS A 133 -7.79 -5.45 3.58
C LYS A 133 -7.87 -5.74 2.08
N PRO A 134 -9.03 -5.59 1.44
CA PRO A 134 -9.17 -5.88 0.02
C PRO A 134 -8.41 -4.87 -0.84
N LEU A 135 -8.05 -5.26 -2.06
CA LEU A 135 -7.36 -4.44 -3.06
C LEU A 135 -5.96 -3.94 -2.64
N VAL A 136 -5.36 -4.58 -1.65
CA VAL A 136 -3.99 -4.29 -1.19
C VAL A 136 -3.09 -5.45 -1.57
N SER A 137 -1.99 -5.17 -2.29
CA SER A 137 -0.96 -6.17 -2.59
C SER A 137 -0.22 -6.57 -1.33
N ASP A 138 0.01 -7.86 -1.13
CA ASP A 138 0.76 -8.39 0.02
C ASP A 138 2.22 -7.91 0.02
N TYR A 139 2.80 -7.71 -1.18
CA TYR A 139 4.14 -7.17 -1.33
C TYR A 139 4.25 -6.29 -2.58
N LYS A 140 5.25 -5.40 -2.57
CA LYS A 140 5.66 -4.61 -3.73
C LYS A 140 7.17 -4.62 -3.83
N GLY A 141 7.67 -4.84 -5.04
CA GLY A 141 9.08 -4.71 -5.40
C GLY A 141 9.27 -3.57 -6.38
N LEU A 142 10.41 -2.88 -6.30
CA LEU A 142 10.80 -1.83 -7.23
C LEU A 142 12.25 -2.06 -7.64
N LEU A 143 12.53 -1.91 -8.93
CA LEU A 143 13.89 -1.88 -9.47
C LEU A 143 14.00 -0.70 -10.42
N THR A 144 14.87 0.25 -10.11
CA THR A 144 15.10 1.44 -10.93
C THR A 144 16.54 1.49 -11.38
N ALA A 145 16.77 1.52 -12.68
CA ALA A 145 18.06 1.80 -13.32
C ALA A 145 18.03 3.26 -13.80
N SER A 146 18.93 4.08 -13.29
CA SER A 146 19.05 5.50 -13.64
C SER A 146 20.43 5.78 -14.24
N TYR A 147 20.46 6.39 -15.41
CA TYR A 147 21.69 6.78 -16.07
C TYR A 147 21.69 8.26 -16.43
N GLN A 148 22.64 9.02 -15.89
CA GLN A 148 22.87 10.43 -16.22
C GLN A 148 24.16 10.57 -17.03
N THR A 149 24.06 11.27 -18.19
CA THR A 149 25.20 11.50 -19.06
C THR A 149 26.28 12.35 -18.38
N PRO A 150 27.58 12.23 -18.80
CA PRO A 150 28.72 12.93 -18.14
C PRO A 150 28.54 14.44 -17.98
N LEU A 151 27.91 15.10 -18.95
CA LEU A 151 27.64 16.56 -18.91
C LEU A 151 26.32 16.90 -18.18
N LYS A 152 25.67 15.91 -17.56
CA LYS A 152 24.37 16.06 -16.86
C LYS A 152 23.27 16.70 -17.73
N LYS A 153 23.35 16.52 -19.06
CA LYS A 153 22.36 17.08 -20.00
C LYS A 153 21.16 16.18 -20.20
N TRP A 154 21.37 14.87 -20.07
CA TRP A 154 20.35 13.87 -20.25
C TRP A 154 20.36 12.88 -19.09
N GLN A 155 19.17 12.43 -18.72
CA GLN A 155 18.96 11.33 -17.78
C GLN A 155 17.96 10.35 -18.38
N PHE A 156 18.23 9.07 -18.20
CA PHE A 156 17.42 7.94 -18.64
C PHE A 156 17.10 7.11 -17.41
N ASP A 157 15.81 6.89 -17.15
CA ASP A 157 15.34 6.10 -16.04
C ASP A 157 14.46 4.96 -16.56
N LEU A 158 14.70 3.76 -16.08
CA LEU A 158 13.89 2.57 -16.34
C LEU A 158 13.51 1.98 -14.98
N THR A 159 12.20 1.86 -14.73
CA THR A 159 11.66 1.35 -13.48
C THR A 159 10.74 0.17 -13.74
N GLY A 160 11.03 -0.96 -13.12
CA GLY A 160 10.14 -2.11 -13.00
C GLY A 160 9.49 -2.11 -11.61
N GLN A 161 8.17 -2.12 -11.57
CA GLN A 161 7.39 -2.26 -10.35
C GLN A 161 6.69 -3.61 -10.34
N PHE A 162 6.98 -4.43 -9.34
CA PHE A 162 6.41 -5.75 -9.15
C PHE A 162 5.37 -5.68 -8.03
N ASN A 163 4.11 -5.95 -8.35
CA ASN A 163 3.03 -5.94 -7.38
C ASN A 163 2.59 -7.37 -7.13
N GLY A 164 2.60 -7.80 -5.88
CA GLY A 164 2.08 -9.10 -5.46
C GLY A 164 0.57 -9.17 -5.61
N GLY A 165 0.03 -10.37 -5.57
CA GLY A 165 -1.39 -10.58 -5.47
C GLY A 165 -1.95 -10.05 -4.14
N GLY A 166 -3.25 -10.08 -4.01
CA GLY A 166 -3.95 -9.67 -2.81
C GLY A 166 -5.41 -10.09 -2.85
N ARG A 167 -6.13 -9.82 -1.76
CA ARG A 167 -7.54 -10.20 -1.64
C ARG A 167 -8.44 -9.30 -2.47
N MET A 168 -9.40 -9.91 -3.17
CA MET A 168 -10.55 -9.22 -3.76
C MET A 168 -11.73 -9.19 -2.79
N PRO A 169 -12.60 -8.18 -2.85
CA PRO A 169 -13.93 -8.31 -2.22
C PRO A 169 -14.68 -9.47 -2.85
N THR A 170 -15.25 -10.35 -2.02
CA THR A 170 -15.99 -11.54 -2.48
C THR A 170 -17.36 -11.60 -1.82
N PRO A 171 -18.29 -10.68 -2.18
CA PRO A 171 -19.61 -10.60 -1.56
C PRO A 171 -20.50 -11.82 -1.85
N ASP A 172 -20.15 -12.62 -2.85
CA ASP A 172 -20.79 -13.90 -3.14
C ASP A 172 -19.72 -14.97 -3.40
N ALA A 173 -19.35 -15.70 -2.36
CA ALA A 173 -18.34 -16.75 -2.43
C ALA A 173 -18.78 -17.96 -3.29
N SER A 174 -20.07 -18.10 -3.59
CA SER A 174 -20.59 -19.16 -4.45
C SER A 174 -20.48 -18.85 -5.94
N ASN A 175 -20.24 -17.60 -6.30
CA ASN A 175 -20.13 -17.16 -7.70
C ASN A 175 -18.73 -17.47 -8.25
N PRO A 176 -18.59 -18.43 -9.19
CA PRO A 176 -17.29 -18.81 -9.74
C PRO A 176 -16.60 -17.73 -10.57
N LEU A 177 -17.32 -16.66 -10.95
CA LEU A 177 -16.77 -15.52 -11.67
C LEU A 177 -16.04 -14.52 -10.73
N TRP A 178 -16.24 -14.61 -9.42
CA TRP A 178 -15.58 -13.77 -8.45
C TRP A 178 -14.39 -14.48 -7.82
N GLU A 179 -13.22 -14.28 -8.40
CA GLU A 179 -11.98 -14.80 -7.84
C GLU A 179 -11.69 -14.12 -6.48
N PRO A 180 -11.32 -14.91 -5.43
CA PRO A 180 -11.06 -14.37 -4.10
C PRO A 180 -9.78 -13.53 -4.02
N ASN A 181 -8.89 -13.67 -5.00
CA ASN A 181 -7.62 -12.96 -5.05
C ASN A 181 -7.32 -12.44 -6.46
N PHE A 182 -6.75 -11.25 -6.55
CA PHE A 182 -6.13 -10.78 -7.79
C PHE A 182 -4.71 -11.30 -7.91
N LYS A 183 -4.26 -11.50 -9.16
CA LYS A 183 -2.92 -12.04 -9.47
C LYS A 183 -1.86 -10.97 -9.38
N ALA A 184 -0.61 -11.39 -9.12
CA ALA A 184 0.54 -10.51 -9.21
C ALA A 184 0.70 -9.94 -10.63
N TYR A 185 1.17 -8.69 -10.73
CA TYR A 185 1.40 -8.01 -12.00
C TYR A 185 2.63 -7.10 -11.94
N THR A 186 3.19 -6.81 -13.11
CA THR A 186 4.36 -5.94 -13.26
C THR A 186 4.01 -4.73 -14.11
N VAL A 187 4.50 -3.57 -13.68
CA VAL A 187 4.41 -2.32 -14.44
C VAL A 187 5.83 -1.86 -14.77
N VAL A 188 6.07 -1.48 -16.02
CA VAL A 188 7.37 -0.95 -16.45
C VAL A 188 7.17 0.48 -16.94
N ASN A 189 7.99 1.39 -16.42
CA ASN A 189 8.01 2.80 -16.78
C ASN A 189 9.40 3.17 -17.30
N ALA A 190 9.45 3.98 -18.37
CA ALA A 190 10.67 4.56 -18.88
C ALA A 190 10.52 6.08 -18.96
N GLN A 191 11.56 6.81 -18.57
CA GLN A 191 11.58 8.27 -18.61
C GLN A 191 12.89 8.77 -19.23
N ILE A 192 12.79 9.80 -20.05
CA ILE A 192 13.94 10.53 -20.60
C ILE A 192 13.79 11.98 -20.17
N THR A 193 14.81 12.49 -19.50
CA THR A 193 14.86 13.89 -19.02
C THR A 193 16.01 14.63 -19.70
N LYS A 194 15.71 15.80 -20.25
CA LYS A 194 16.72 16.73 -20.80
C LYS A 194 16.80 17.97 -19.93
N TYR A 195 18.00 18.31 -19.50
CA TYR A 195 18.27 19.52 -18.73
C TYR A 195 18.73 20.62 -19.69
N PHE A 196 17.97 21.69 -19.78
CA PHE A 196 18.33 22.91 -20.50
C PHE A 196 19.07 23.87 -19.55
N ARG A 197 20.14 24.46 -20.02
CA ARG A 197 20.89 25.52 -19.31
C ARG A 197 20.62 26.84 -19.97
#